data_cdcbc23d939c263a093a6446423c0d33
#
_entry.id   cdcbc23d939c263a093a6446423c0d33
#
_cell.length_a   1.000
_cell.length_b   1.000
_cell.length_c   1.000
_cell.angle_alpha   90.00
_cell.angle_beta   90.00
_cell.angle_gamma   90.00
#
_symmetry.space_group_name_H-M   'P 1'
#
loop_
_entity.id
_entity.type
_entity.pdbx_description
1 polymer ?
#
loop_
_entity_poly.entity_id
_entity_poly.type
_entity_poly.pdbx_seq_one_letter_code
_entity_poly.pdbx_strand_id
1 'polypeptide(L)'
;MNERRRILVTGVGALIGQGIASSLRDDGRSWLIGLDRRMSLFGAELCDETLLKPKLDESSDAYLTFWKDLVQDHGIELIIPGISIDMAFLDAHRSFFEDLGVALALNTSHLIALTENKSDFAADYAQLGLPVIPSITGGGTWEAACAALGKPPFLLKPSTGEGSVGIVLLHDEVDFDYWSGKTSGEFLVQRIVGTDDDEYTVGTFGFGDGDYIGPLIFQRRLTRAGNTGEAKTVTHEAVSKATDTIMRYYKPLGPTNLQFRLECEDAYLLEINPRFSSSCSLRTAFGFNEAEMCVDFYLNRRRPAQPVLREGIAQRHNADRIRYAGPDL
;
A
#
# COMPACT_ATOMS: atom_id res chain seq x y z
N MET A 1 -21.85 -23.65 15.54
CA MET A 1 -20.62 -23.03 15.06
C MET A 1 -21.04 -21.89 14.15
N ASN A 2 -20.62 -20.66 14.41
CA ASN A 2 -20.87 -19.59 13.44
C ASN A 2 -20.19 -19.96 12.13
N GLU A 3 -20.91 -19.79 11.03
CA GLU A 3 -20.35 -19.98 9.70
C GLU A 3 -19.19 -18.99 9.48
N ARG A 4 -18.04 -19.45 8.94
CA ARG A 4 -16.90 -18.57 8.67
C ARG A 4 -17.24 -17.59 7.55
N ARG A 5 -16.84 -16.34 7.71
CA ARG A 5 -17.07 -15.26 6.71
C ARG A 5 -16.22 -15.51 5.46
N ARG A 6 -16.82 -15.41 4.29
CA ARG A 6 -16.13 -15.68 3.02
C ARG A 6 -15.44 -14.42 2.49
N ILE A 7 -14.12 -14.41 2.57
CA ILE A 7 -13.30 -13.24 2.26
C ILE A 7 -12.40 -13.56 1.07
N LEU A 8 -12.52 -12.74 0.03
CA LEU A 8 -11.64 -12.79 -1.14
C LEU A 8 -10.44 -11.88 -0.90
N VAL A 9 -9.24 -12.44 -1.00
CA VAL A 9 -7.98 -11.68 -1.02
C VAL A 9 -7.38 -11.77 -2.41
N THR A 10 -7.17 -10.63 -3.07
CA THR A 10 -6.52 -10.62 -4.39
C THR A 10 -5.02 -10.44 -4.27
N GLY A 11 -4.27 -10.83 -5.31
CA GLY A 11 -2.82 -10.66 -5.33
C GLY A 11 -2.07 -11.57 -4.35
N VAL A 12 -2.63 -12.74 -3.99
CA VAL A 12 -2.01 -13.69 -3.04
C VAL A 12 -0.72 -14.34 -3.58
N GLY A 13 -0.40 -14.16 -4.85
CA GLY A 13 0.91 -14.48 -5.41
C GLY A 13 2.00 -13.46 -5.05
N ALA A 14 1.62 -12.27 -4.58
CA ALA A 14 2.48 -11.14 -4.24
C ALA A 14 2.52 -10.88 -2.73
N LEU A 15 3.52 -10.11 -2.29
CA LEU A 15 3.86 -9.92 -0.88
C LEU A 15 2.72 -9.29 -0.04
N ILE A 16 1.97 -8.34 -0.59
CA ILE A 16 0.88 -7.67 0.14
C ILE A 16 -0.30 -8.63 0.32
N GLY A 17 -0.76 -9.29 -0.75
CA GLY A 17 -1.84 -10.28 -0.66
C GLY A 17 -1.50 -11.44 0.27
N GLN A 18 -0.25 -11.94 0.22
CA GLN A 18 0.24 -12.94 1.18
C GLN A 18 0.20 -12.41 2.61
N GLY A 19 0.60 -11.15 2.83
CA GLY A 19 0.55 -10.50 4.13
C GLY A 19 -0.87 -10.41 4.69
N ILE A 20 -1.85 -10.05 3.85
CA ILE A 20 -3.27 -9.99 4.21
C ILE A 20 -3.81 -11.40 4.56
N ALA A 21 -3.59 -12.37 3.67
CA ALA A 21 -4.05 -13.74 3.88
C ALA A 21 -3.43 -14.37 5.14
N SER A 22 -2.11 -14.18 5.34
CA SER A 22 -1.41 -14.64 6.55
C SER A 22 -1.98 -14.01 7.83
N SER A 23 -2.43 -12.74 7.77
CA SER A 23 -2.98 -12.01 8.91
C SER A 23 -4.39 -12.47 9.30
N LEU A 24 -5.12 -13.13 8.39
CA LEU A 24 -6.47 -13.64 8.61
C LEU A 24 -6.53 -15.16 8.82
N ARG A 25 -5.49 -15.89 8.42
CA ARG A 25 -5.49 -17.36 8.35
C ARG A 25 -5.91 -18.04 9.65
N ASP A 26 -5.42 -17.54 10.77
CA ASP A 26 -5.57 -18.18 12.08
C ASP A 26 -6.63 -17.49 12.96
N ASP A 27 -7.45 -16.61 12.39
CA ASP A 27 -8.50 -15.89 13.13
C ASP A 27 -9.71 -16.78 13.52
N GLY A 28 -9.83 -17.93 12.88
CA GLY A 28 -10.93 -18.91 13.07
C GLY A 28 -12.30 -18.41 12.60
N ARG A 29 -12.40 -17.19 12.06
CA ARG A 29 -13.64 -16.52 11.66
C ARG A 29 -13.79 -16.40 10.15
N SER A 30 -12.68 -16.53 9.42
CA SER A 30 -12.59 -16.28 7.97
C SER A 30 -12.43 -17.60 7.20
N TRP A 31 -13.13 -17.71 6.07
CA TRP A 31 -12.86 -18.63 4.98
C TRP A 31 -12.18 -17.85 3.88
N LEU A 32 -10.90 -18.11 3.68
CA LEU A 32 -10.08 -17.30 2.78
C LEU A 32 -10.08 -17.89 1.36
N ILE A 33 -10.48 -17.04 0.40
CA ILE A 33 -10.40 -17.33 -1.02
C ILE A 33 -9.29 -16.45 -1.61
N GLY A 34 -8.26 -17.07 -2.17
CA GLY A 34 -7.14 -16.38 -2.79
C GLY A 34 -7.33 -16.25 -4.30
N LEU A 35 -7.22 -15.04 -4.85
CA LEU A 35 -7.33 -14.79 -6.29
C LEU A 35 -6.03 -14.18 -6.82
N ASP A 36 -5.47 -14.75 -7.89
CA ASP A 36 -4.31 -14.19 -8.59
C ASP A 36 -4.25 -14.66 -10.04
N ARG A 37 -3.53 -13.97 -10.91
CA ARG A 37 -3.20 -14.43 -12.27
C ARG A 37 -2.17 -15.56 -12.27
N ARG A 38 -1.31 -15.60 -11.26
CA ARG A 38 -0.29 -16.61 -11.06
C ARG A 38 -0.20 -16.98 -9.57
N MET A 39 -0.71 -18.14 -9.23
CA MET A 39 -0.68 -18.63 -7.86
C MET A 39 0.73 -19.07 -7.46
N SER A 40 1.24 -18.56 -6.34
CA SER A 40 2.45 -19.08 -5.70
C SER A 40 2.11 -20.23 -4.75
N LEU A 41 3.04 -21.17 -4.53
CA LEU A 41 2.84 -22.25 -3.56
C LEU A 41 2.51 -21.68 -2.17
N PHE A 42 3.25 -20.67 -1.73
CA PHE A 42 3.03 -20.06 -0.41
C PHE A 42 1.67 -19.35 -0.33
N GLY A 43 1.29 -18.58 -1.37
CA GLY A 43 -0.01 -17.92 -1.41
C GLY A 43 -1.17 -18.92 -1.35
N ALA A 44 -1.04 -20.05 -2.05
CA ALA A 44 -2.04 -21.11 -2.00
C ALA A 44 -2.18 -21.76 -0.61
N GLU A 45 -1.08 -21.95 0.12
CA GLU A 45 -1.11 -22.52 1.46
C GLU A 45 -1.76 -21.60 2.51
N LEU A 46 -1.88 -20.31 2.23
CA LEU A 46 -2.49 -19.33 3.13
C LEU A 46 -4.02 -19.27 3.03
N CYS A 47 -4.60 -19.83 1.97
CA CYS A 47 -6.02 -19.75 1.67
C CYS A 47 -6.70 -21.13 1.83
N ASP A 48 -7.99 -21.14 2.18
CA ASP A 48 -8.83 -22.35 2.18
C ASP A 48 -9.16 -22.78 0.75
N GLU A 49 -9.26 -21.80 -0.16
CA GLU A 49 -9.55 -21.99 -1.59
C GLU A 49 -8.71 -21.01 -2.44
N THR A 50 -8.30 -21.44 -3.63
CA THR A 50 -7.54 -20.58 -4.54
C THR A 50 -8.10 -20.62 -5.96
N LEU A 51 -8.17 -19.46 -6.58
CA LEU A 51 -8.75 -19.26 -7.91
C LEU A 51 -7.77 -18.50 -8.80
N LEU A 52 -7.78 -18.82 -10.07
CA LEU A 52 -6.99 -18.11 -11.08
C LEU A 52 -7.84 -17.06 -11.78
N LYS A 53 -7.32 -15.83 -11.80
CA LYS A 53 -7.90 -14.73 -12.55
C LYS A 53 -7.74 -14.99 -14.05
N PRO A 54 -8.82 -14.90 -14.84
CA PRO A 54 -8.74 -15.14 -16.29
C PRO A 54 -7.93 -14.03 -16.98
N LYS A 55 -7.38 -14.38 -18.15
CA LYS A 55 -6.71 -13.41 -19.03
C LYS A 55 -7.75 -12.71 -19.92
N LEU A 56 -8.57 -11.87 -19.32
CA LEU A 56 -9.54 -11.02 -20.00
C LEU A 56 -9.06 -9.57 -19.99
N ASP A 57 -9.58 -8.78 -20.93
CA ASP A 57 -9.45 -7.33 -20.89
C ASP A 57 -10.27 -6.79 -19.71
N GLU A 58 -9.63 -6.04 -18.83
CA GLU A 58 -10.24 -5.51 -17.60
C GLU A 58 -11.33 -4.46 -17.89
N SER A 59 -11.35 -3.87 -19.09
CA SER A 59 -12.40 -2.95 -19.54
C SER A 59 -13.61 -3.64 -20.17
N SER A 60 -13.58 -4.97 -20.31
CA SER A 60 -14.64 -5.73 -21.01
C SER A 60 -15.79 -6.13 -20.09
N ASP A 61 -16.99 -6.24 -20.65
CA ASP A 61 -18.17 -6.80 -19.96
C ASP A 61 -17.92 -8.23 -19.48
N ALA A 62 -17.09 -9.00 -20.21
CA ALA A 62 -16.72 -10.36 -19.81
C ALA A 62 -15.93 -10.37 -18.49
N TYR A 63 -15.12 -9.34 -18.21
CA TYR A 63 -14.40 -9.23 -16.96
C TYR A 63 -15.33 -8.85 -15.78
N LEU A 64 -16.32 -7.99 -16.01
CA LEU A 64 -17.37 -7.72 -15.02
C LEU A 64 -18.22 -8.97 -14.75
N THR A 65 -18.55 -9.74 -15.78
CA THR A 65 -19.27 -11.01 -15.63
C THR A 65 -18.46 -12.00 -14.79
N PHE A 66 -17.17 -12.13 -15.05
CA PHE A 66 -16.28 -12.95 -14.21
C PHE A 66 -16.34 -12.55 -12.72
N TRP A 67 -16.27 -11.24 -12.40
CA TRP A 67 -16.37 -10.79 -11.03
C TRP A 67 -17.74 -11.07 -10.39
N LYS A 68 -18.82 -10.91 -11.16
CA LYS A 68 -20.17 -11.25 -10.70
C LYS A 68 -20.29 -12.73 -10.36
N ASP A 69 -19.89 -13.61 -11.28
CA ASP A 69 -19.96 -15.05 -11.09
C ASP A 69 -19.08 -15.47 -9.91
N LEU A 70 -17.85 -14.92 -9.80
CA LEU A 70 -16.95 -15.15 -8.70
C LEU A 70 -17.59 -14.82 -7.35
N VAL A 71 -18.22 -13.64 -7.22
CA VAL A 71 -18.90 -13.22 -5.98
C VAL A 71 -20.07 -14.15 -5.65
N GLN A 72 -20.89 -14.49 -6.64
CA GLN A 72 -22.11 -15.28 -6.44
C GLN A 72 -21.80 -16.75 -6.19
N ASP A 73 -20.96 -17.38 -6.99
CA ASP A 73 -20.65 -18.81 -6.91
C ASP A 73 -19.89 -19.16 -5.62
N HIS A 74 -19.04 -18.26 -5.14
CA HIS A 74 -18.27 -18.47 -3.90
C HIS A 74 -18.89 -17.78 -2.68
N GLY A 75 -20.01 -17.08 -2.82
CA GLY A 75 -20.68 -16.39 -1.72
C GLY A 75 -19.79 -15.39 -0.99
N ILE A 76 -19.01 -14.60 -1.74
CA ILE A 76 -18.01 -13.67 -1.19
C ILE A 76 -18.74 -12.51 -0.50
N GLU A 77 -18.34 -12.19 0.72
CA GLU A 77 -18.92 -11.13 1.53
C GLU A 77 -18.02 -9.89 1.62
N LEU A 78 -16.69 -10.08 1.51
CA LEU A 78 -15.69 -9.00 1.55
C LEU A 78 -14.59 -9.27 0.53
N ILE A 79 -14.21 -8.24 -0.22
CA ILE A 79 -13.03 -8.26 -1.10
C ILE A 79 -11.96 -7.34 -0.52
N ILE A 80 -10.76 -7.88 -0.34
CA ILE A 80 -9.58 -7.14 0.12
C ILE A 80 -8.53 -7.16 -1.00
N PRO A 81 -8.29 -6.04 -1.70
CA PRO A 81 -7.29 -6.00 -2.76
C PRO A 81 -5.86 -6.00 -2.18
N GLY A 82 -5.02 -6.93 -2.67
CA GLY A 82 -3.60 -7.01 -2.36
C GLY A 82 -2.68 -6.45 -3.44
N ILE A 83 -3.23 -5.95 -4.56
CA ILE A 83 -2.50 -5.30 -5.65
C ILE A 83 -3.27 -4.07 -6.15
N SER A 84 -2.54 -3.06 -6.62
CA SER A 84 -3.12 -1.77 -6.96
C SER A 84 -4.01 -1.80 -8.19
N ILE A 85 -3.72 -2.64 -9.18
CA ILE A 85 -4.58 -2.79 -10.35
C ILE A 85 -5.98 -3.28 -9.98
N ASP A 86 -6.08 -4.20 -9.01
CA ASP A 86 -7.37 -4.66 -8.50
C ASP A 86 -8.05 -3.58 -7.66
N MET A 87 -7.29 -2.84 -6.87
CA MET A 87 -7.81 -1.70 -6.11
C MET A 87 -8.45 -0.67 -7.04
N ALA A 88 -7.76 -0.28 -8.11
CA ALA A 88 -8.26 0.67 -9.10
C ALA A 88 -9.52 0.15 -9.81
N PHE A 89 -9.53 -1.12 -10.23
CA PHE A 89 -10.71 -1.75 -10.84
C PHE A 89 -11.91 -1.76 -9.90
N LEU A 90 -11.73 -2.20 -8.66
CA LEU A 90 -12.78 -2.26 -7.65
C LEU A 90 -13.29 -0.86 -7.31
N ASP A 91 -12.40 0.14 -7.24
CA ASP A 91 -12.78 1.53 -6.99
C ASP A 91 -13.62 2.12 -8.13
N ALA A 92 -13.25 1.86 -9.38
CA ALA A 92 -14.00 2.30 -10.55
C ALA A 92 -15.41 1.66 -10.65
N HIS A 93 -15.63 0.50 -10.01
CA HIS A 93 -16.86 -0.27 -10.10
C HIS A 93 -17.58 -0.45 -8.76
N ARG A 94 -17.42 0.47 -7.79
CA ARG A 94 -18.01 0.35 -6.43
C ARG A 94 -19.50 0.03 -6.46
N SER A 95 -20.29 0.76 -7.25
CA SER A 95 -21.75 0.55 -7.32
C SER A 95 -22.11 -0.85 -7.81
N PHE A 96 -21.35 -1.39 -8.78
CA PHE A 96 -21.55 -2.76 -9.25
C PHE A 96 -21.38 -3.79 -8.12
N PHE A 97 -20.35 -3.67 -7.30
CA PHE A 97 -20.12 -4.56 -6.15
C PHE A 97 -21.11 -4.31 -5.01
N GLU A 98 -21.53 -3.07 -4.80
CA GLU A 98 -22.58 -2.72 -3.84
C GLU A 98 -23.93 -3.36 -4.20
N ASP A 99 -24.31 -3.35 -5.49
CA ASP A 99 -25.49 -4.03 -6.01
C ASP A 99 -25.43 -5.56 -5.84
N LEU A 100 -24.22 -6.15 -5.83
CA LEU A 100 -24.01 -7.56 -5.51
C LEU A 100 -24.05 -7.86 -4.00
N GLY A 101 -24.10 -6.83 -3.15
CA GLY A 101 -24.12 -6.97 -1.69
C GLY A 101 -22.76 -7.33 -1.08
N VAL A 102 -21.66 -7.17 -1.82
CA VAL A 102 -20.31 -7.47 -1.33
C VAL A 102 -19.62 -6.20 -0.83
N ALA A 103 -18.96 -6.30 0.32
CA ALA A 103 -18.17 -5.20 0.86
C ALA A 103 -16.78 -5.12 0.20
N LEU A 104 -16.27 -3.89 0.00
CA LEU A 104 -14.94 -3.63 -0.52
C LEU A 104 -14.07 -2.97 0.55
N ALA A 105 -12.93 -3.56 0.87
CA ALA A 105 -11.95 -2.94 1.76
C ALA A 105 -11.10 -1.93 0.97
N LEU A 106 -11.69 -0.80 0.65
CA LEU A 106 -11.10 0.29 -0.13
C LEU A 106 -11.08 1.59 0.66
N ASN A 107 -10.09 2.40 0.41
CA ASN A 107 -10.05 3.79 0.87
C ASN A 107 -11.07 4.67 0.11
N THR A 108 -11.16 5.95 0.44
CA THR A 108 -12.02 6.88 -0.31
C THR A 108 -11.50 7.03 -1.75
N SER A 109 -12.41 7.07 -2.73
CA SER A 109 -12.02 7.25 -4.15
C SER A 109 -11.23 8.54 -4.36
N HIS A 110 -11.54 9.60 -3.59
CA HIS A 110 -10.80 10.86 -3.64
C HIS A 110 -9.33 10.66 -3.26
N LEU A 111 -9.03 9.97 -2.15
CA LEU A 111 -7.64 9.75 -1.72
C LEU A 111 -6.90 8.78 -2.65
N ILE A 112 -7.60 7.76 -3.17
CA ILE A 112 -7.02 6.85 -4.18
C ILE A 112 -6.59 7.65 -5.40
N ALA A 113 -7.48 8.45 -6.00
CA ALA A 113 -7.19 9.25 -7.18
C ALA A 113 -6.10 10.31 -6.93
N LEU A 114 -6.16 11.01 -5.79
CA LEU A 114 -5.16 12.03 -5.44
C LEU A 114 -3.75 11.46 -5.33
N THR A 115 -3.59 10.27 -4.76
CA THR A 115 -2.27 9.66 -4.55
C THR A 115 -1.69 8.98 -5.79
N GLU A 116 -2.46 8.80 -6.85
CA GLU A 116 -1.98 8.29 -8.14
C GLU A 116 -1.07 9.30 -8.87
N ASN A 117 -1.32 10.60 -8.71
CA ASN A 117 -0.53 11.67 -9.32
C ASN A 117 0.32 12.40 -8.26
N LYS A 118 1.63 12.22 -8.31
CA LYS A 118 2.56 12.81 -7.33
C LYS A 118 2.61 14.33 -7.38
N SER A 119 2.33 14.95 -8.55
CA SER A 119 2.33 16.42 -8.71
C SER A 119 1.10 17.02 -8.03
N ASP A 120 -0.08 16.45 -8.29
CA ASP A 120 -1.33 16.89 -7.68
C ASP A 120 -1.30 16.68 -6.16
N PHE A 121 -0.80 15.52 -5.74
CA PHE A 121 -0.62 15.21 -4.33
C PHE A 121 0.32 16.21 -3.64
N ALA A 122 1.47 16.54 -4.24
CA ALA A 122 2.43 17.46 -3.66
C ALA A 122 1.84 18.88 -3.49
N ALA A 123 1.04 19.34 -4.46
CA ALA A 123 0.37 20.64 -4.41
C ALA A 123 -0.70 20.68 -3.29
N ASP A 124 -1.47 19.62 -3.12
CA ASP A 124 -2.47 19.51 -2.05
C ASP A 124 -1.81 19.39 -0.67
N TYR A 125 -0.81 18.51 -0.54
CA TYR A 125 -0.07 18.29 0.72
C TYR A 125 0.59 19.57 1.26
N ALA A 126 1.05 20.46 0.38
CA ALA A 126 1.66 21.73 0.78
C ALA A 126 0.72 22.62 1.63
N GLN A 127 -0.59 22.40 1.56
CA GLN A 127 -1.59 23.15 2.33
C GLN A 127 -1.64 22.76 3.81
N LEU A 128 -1.04 21.60 4.18
CA LEU A 128 -1.09 21.09 5.55
C LEU A 128 -0.14 21.82 6.52
N GLY A 129 0.79 22.65 6.01
CA GLY A 129 1.80 23.32 6.83
C GLY A 129 2.84 22.34 7.42
N LEU A 130 2.94 21.13 6.89
CA LEU A 130 3.96 20.13 7.23
C LEU A 130 5.19 20.31 6.33
N PRO A 131 6.37 19.78 6.73
CA PRO A 131 7.55 19.80 5.89
C PRO A 131 7.30 19.16 4.52
N VAL A 132 7.57 19.90 3.45
CA VAL A 132 7.43 19.47 2.06
C VAL A 132 8.81 19.19 1.48
N ILE A 133 8.99 18.05 0.82
CA ILE A 133 10.25 17.75 0.15
C ILE A 133 10.41 18.71 -1.05
N PRO A 134 11.48 19.54 -1.10
CA PRO A 134 11.72 20.41 -2.24
C PRO A 134 11.70 19.64 -3.56
N SER A 135 10.83 20.02 -4.45
CA SER A 135 10.61 19.35 -5.74
C SER A 135 10.32 20.37 -6.83
N ILE A 136 10.72 20.07 -8.04
CA ILE A 136 10.30 20.80 -9.23
C ILE A 136 9.61 19.86 -10.21
N THR A 137 8.57 20.32 -10.86
CA THR A 137 7.93 19.60 -11.96
C THR A 137 8.85 19.61 -13.18
N GLY A 138 8.91 18.52 -13.93
CA GLY A 138 9.83 18.38 -15.07
C GLY A 138 9.68 19.45 -16.14
N GLY A 139 10.74 19.64 -16.93
CA GLY A 139 10.81 20.58 -18.04
C GLY A 139 11.69 21.81 -17.81
N GLY A 140 12.42 21.89 -16.69
CA GLY A 140 13.46 22.89 -16.46
C GLY A 140 14.84 22.48 -16.99
N THR A 141 15.87 23.25 -16.64
CA THR A 141 17.28 22.93 -16.87
C THR A 141 17.92 22.41 -15.60
N TRP A 142 19.10 21.79 -15.75
CA TRP A 142 19.90 21.34 -14.59
C TRP A 142 20.25 22.48 -13.64
N GLU A 143 20.61 23.66 -14.17
CA GLU A 143 20.90 24.84 -13.37
C GLU A 143 19.68 25.30 -12.57
N ALA A 144 18.49 25.25 -13.18
CA ALA A 144 17.24 25.58 -12.47
C ALA A 144 16.96 24.58 -11.34
N ALA A 145 17.21 23.29 -11.58
CA ALA A 145 17.12 22.26 -10.55
C ALA A 145 18.11 22.53 -9.40
N CYS A 146 19.36 22.80 -9.69
CA CYS A 146 20.37 23.15 -8.68
C CYS A 146 20.01 24.42 -7.91
N ALA A 147 19.48 25.43 -8.56
CA ALA A 147 19.07 26.68 -7.92
C ALA A 147 17.89 26.48 -6.94
N ALA A 148 16.93 25.61 -7.29
CA ALA A 148 15.73 25.34 -6.50
C ALA A 148 15.96 24.30 -5.40
N LEU A 149 16.73 23.24 -5.69
CA LEU A 149 16.84 22.06 -4.83
C LEU A 149 18.17 21.99 -4.05
N GLY A 150 19.15 22.82 -4.40
CA GLY A 150 20.48 22.88 -3.78
C GLY A 150 21.48 21.98 -4.47
N LYS A 151 22.23 21.20 -3.69
CA LYS A 151 23.30 20.34 -4.23
C LYS A 151 22.81 18.96 -4.64
N PRO A 152 23.23 18.42 -5.80
CA PRO A 152 22.95 17.05 -6.17
C PRO A 152 23.61 16.03 -5.20
N PRO A 153 23.21 14.73 -5.22
CA PRO A 153 22.32 14.15 -6.22
C PRO A 153 20.83 14.45 -5.96
N PHE A 154 20.01 14.38 -7.02
CA PHE A 154 18.55 14.51 -6.94
C PHE A 154 17.89 13.19 -7.37
N LEU A 155 16.58 13.05 -7.07
CA LEU A 155 15.76 11.95 -7.58
C LEU A 155 14.87 12.47 -8.72
N LEU A 156 14.89 11.80 -9.87
CA LEU A 156 13.86 11.93 -10.88
C LEU A 156 12.81 10.86 -10.62
N LYS A 157 11.55 11.28 -10.52
CA LYS A 157 10.40 10.38 -10.27
C LYS A 157 9.33 10.62 -11.33
N PRO A 158 8.87 9.61 -12.07
CA PRO A 158 7.67 9.74 -12.89
C PRO A 158 6.49 10.20 -12.05
N SER A 159 5.64 11.09 -12.56
CA SER A 159 4.47 11.62 -11.84
C SER A 159 3.45 10.53 -11.50
N THR A 160 3.38 9.48 -12.32
CA THR A 160 2.54 8.30 -12.09
C THR A 160 3.40 7.04 -11.90
N GLY A 161 2.84 6.00 -11.30
CA GLY A 161 3.50 4.71 -11.08
C GLY A 161 3.84 4.45 -9.61
N GLU A 162 4.12 3.19 -9.30
CA GLU A 162 4.30 2.65 -7.95
C GLU A 162 5.61 1.86 -7.79
N GLY A 163 5.94 1.52 -6.55
CA GLY A 163 7.02 0.57 -6.23
C GLY A 163 8.40 1.03 -6.63
N SER A 164 8.65 2.34 -6.65
CA SER A 164 9.94 2.93 -7.03
C SER A 164 10.35 2.66 -8.50
N VAL A 165 9.43 2.20 -9.35
CA VAL A 165 9.70 1.96 -10.76
C VAL A 165 9.95 3.28 -11.48
N GLY A 166 11.06 3.36 -12.23
CA GLY A 166 11.45 4.55 -12.98
C GLY A 166 12.04 5.69 -12.13
N ILE A 167 12.25 5.49 -10.83
CA ILE A 167 13.01 6.43 -10.01
C ILE A 167 14.50 6.26 -10.31
N VAL A 168 15.14 7.37 -10.64
CA VAL A 168 16.59 7.39 -10.95
C VAL A 168 17.29 8.51 -10.18
N LEU A 169 18.56 8.27 -9.91
CA LEU A 169 19.45 9.22 -9.26
C LEU A 169 20.12 10.09 -10.33
N LEU A 170 20.10 11.41 -10.11
CA LEU A 170 20.70 12.40 -10.99
C LEU A 170 21.91 13.02 -10.29
N HIS A 171 23.12 12.71 -10.74
CA HIS A 171 24.36 13.22 -10.16
C HIS A 171 24.82 14.55 -10.81
N ASP A 172 24.52 14.70 -12.10
CA ASP A 172 24.99 15.83 -12.93
C ASP A 172 24.00 16.14 -14.06
N GLU A 173 24.34 17.11 -14.87
CA GLU A 173 23.57 17.55 -16.03
C GLU A 173 23.40 16.45 -17.09
N VAL A 174 24.41 15.60 -17.26
CA VAL A 174 24.36 14.50 -18.25
C VAL A 174 23.29 13.47 -17.84
N ASP A 175 23.25 13.12 -16.56
CA ASP A 175 22.18 12.26 -16.01
C ASP A 175 20.80 12.91 -16.19
N PHE A 176 20.69 14.22 -15.89
CA PHE A 176 19.44 14.94 -16.01
C PHE A 176 18.93 14.95 -17.46
N ASP A 177 19.75 15.31 -18.44
CA ASP A 177 19.37 15.36 -19.84
C ASP A 177 18.99 13.97 -20.37
N TYR A 178 19.78 12.95 -20.02
CA TYR A 178 19.51 11.60 -20.46
C TYR A 178 18.18 11.06 -19.92
N TRP A 179 17.97 11.14 -18.61
CA TRP A 179 16.80 10.54 -17.99
C TRP A 179 15.52 11.35 -18.21
N SER A 180 15.59 12.68 -18.25
CA SER A 180 14.44 13.51 -18.63
C SER A 180 14.00 13.23 -20.06
N GLY A 181 14.94 13.05 -21.00
CA GLY A 181 14.65 12.67 -22.38
C GLY A 181 14.11 11.22 -22.54
N LYS A 182 14.39 10.33 -21.58
CA LYS A 182 13.91 8.95 -21.58
C LYS A 182 12.59 8.74 -20.87
N THR A 183 12.25 9.62 -19.93
CA THR A 183 11.00 9.53 -19.16
C THR A 183 9.84 9.95 -20.04
N SER A 184 8.90 9.04 -20.25
CA SER A 184 7.66 9.38 -20.94
C SER A 184 6.67 10.02 -19.97
N GLY A 185 6.08 11.15 -20.37
CA GLY A 185 5.09 11.88 -19.56
C GLY A 185 5.74 12.81 -18.53
N GLU A 186 4.92 13.25 -17.58
CA GLU A 186 5.37 14.16 -16.52
C GLU A 186 6.25 13.46 -15.49
N PHE A 187 7.19 14.23 -14.94
CA PHE A 187 8.06 13.78 -13.85
C PHE A 187 8.37 14.91 -12.87
N LEU A 188 8.82 14.52 -11.69
CA LEU A 188 9.33 15.41 -10.66
C LEU A 188 10.84 15.21 -10.51
N VAL A 189 11.57 16.30 -10.32
CA VAL A 189 12.94 16.25 -9.77
C VAL A 189 12.87 16.69 -8.33
N GLN A 190 13.38 15.88 -7.43
CA GLN A 190 13.18 16.03 -5.99
C GLN A 190 14.52 15.94 -5.25
N ARG A 191 14.69 16.81 -4.25
CA ARG A 191 15.81 16.73 -3.30
C ARG A 191 15.73 15.42 -2.51
N ILE A 192 16.86 14.82 -2.23
CA ILE A 192 16.95 13.69 -1.29
C ILE A 192 16.93 14.27 0.13
N VAL A 193 16.04 13.75 0.96
CA VAL A 193 15.93 14.10 2.37
C VAL A 193 16.32 12.92 3.24
N GLY A 194 16.98 13.19 4.37
CA GLY A 194 17.41 12.16 5.30
C GLY A 194 18.32 11.08 4.71
N THR A 195 18.45 9.99 5.41
CA THR A 195 19.25 8.83 5.00
C THR A 195 18.39 7.56 4.93
N ASP A 196 18.94 6.47 4.42
CA ASP A 196 18.23 5.17 4.39
C ASP A 196 18.00 4.59 5.80
N ASP A 197 18.74 5.06 6.80
CA ASP A 197 18.55 4.67 8.21
C ASP A 197 17.43 5.48 8.90
N ASP A 198 17.04 6.60 8.29
CA ASP A 198 16.02 7.51 8.82
C ASP A 198 14.67 7.34 8.09
N GLU A 199 14.40 6.16 7.58
CA GLU A 199 13.16 5.86 6.87
C GLU A 199 12.14 5.17 7.78
N TYR A 200 10.90 5.68 7.75
CA TYR A 200 9.79 5.24 8.60
C TYR A 200 8.59 4.83 7.76
N THR A 201 7.93 3.75 8.17
CA THR A 201 6.62 3.37 7.63
C THR A 201 5.61 3.29 8.75
N VAL A 202 4.48 3.93 8.54
CA VAL A 202 3.43 4.07 9.56
C VAL A 202 2.17 3.35 9.09
N GLY A 203 1.67 2.45 9.93
CA GLY A 203 0.36 1.81 9.73
C GLY A 203 -0.71 2.55 10.50
N THR A 204 -1.79 2.88 9.81
CA THR A 204 -3.01 3.46 10.37
C THR A 204 -4.24 2.78 9.78
N PHE A 205 -5.35 2.85 10.51
CA PHE A 205 -6.66 2.41 10.02
C PHE A 205 -7.68 3.54 10.24
N GLY A 206 -8.08 4.20 9.18
CA GLY A 206 -8.98 5.35 9.23
C GLY A 206 -10.46 4.97 9.18
N PHE A 207 -11.32 5.88 9.65
CA PHE A 207 -12.78 5.67 9.67
C PHE A 207 -13.53 6.58 8.68
N GLY A 208 -12.82 7.37 7.88
CA GLY A 208 -13.43 8.28 6.90
C GLY A 208 -13.90 9.61 7.48
N ASP A 209 -13.76 9.84 8.77
CA ASP A 209 -14.20 11.06 9.49
C ASP A 209 -13.04 11.85 10.11
N GLY A 210 -11.81 11.32 10.02
CA GLY A 210 -10.60 11.89 10.61
C GLY A 210 -10.13 11.16 11.86
N ASP A 211 -10.99 10.33 12.47
CA ASP A 211 -10.59 9.41 13.52
C ASP A 211 -9.88 8.18 12.91
N TYR A 212 -8.97 7.58 13.66
CA TYR A 212 -8.19 6.44 13.21
C TYR A 212 -7.63 5.62 14.36
N ILE A 213 -7.21 4.40 14.05
CA ILE A 213 -6.43 3.50 14.91
C ILE A 213 -4.96 3.56 14.51
N GLY A 214 -4.08 3.45 15.47
CA GLY A 214 -2.63 3.61 15.32
C GLY A 214 -2.15 4.95 15.92
N PRO A 215 -0.98 5.46 15.51
CA PRO A 215 -0.07 4.86 14.55
C PRO A 215 0.75 3.69 15.10
N LEU A 216 1.04 2.68 14.26
CA LEU A 216 2.17 1.80 14.47
C LEU A 216 3.32 2.26 13.59
N ILE A 217 4.39 2.73 14.19
CA ILE A 217 5.55 3.29 13.51
C ILE A 217 6.68 2.26 13.49
N PHE A 218 7.18 1.95 12.30
CA PHE A 218 8.41 1.21 12.10
C PHE A 218 9.50 2.13 11.54
N GLN A 219 10.64 2.23 12.19
CA GLN A 219 11.90 2.58 11.54
C GLN A 219 12.34 1.35 10.74
N ARG A 220 12.64 1.51 9.45
CA ARG A 220 12.86 0.39 8.55
C ARG A 220 14.08 0.55 7.66
N ARG A 221 14.59 -0.58 7.19
CA ARG A 221 15.48 -0.66 6.02
C ARG A 221 14.80 -1.41 4.90
N LEU A 222 14.95 -0.90 3.70
CA LEU A 222 14.39 -1.52 2.51
C LEU A 222 15.32 -2.62 1.96
N THR A 223 14.71 -3.63 1.37
CA THR A 223 15.41 -4.55 0.47
C THR A 223 15.70 -3.85 -0.86
N ARG A 224 16.53 -4.46 -1.71
CA ARG A 224 16.75 -3.98 -3.09
C ARG A 224 15.47 -3.90 -3.93
N ALA A 225 14.44 -4.66 -3.57
CA ALA A 225 13.13 -4.65 -4.23
C ALA A 225 12.17 -3.59 -3.69
N GLY A 226 12.62 -2.68 -2.79
CA GLY A 226 11.81 -1.61 -2.22
C GLY A 226 10.84 -2.05 -1.10
N ASN A 227 10.89 -3.31 -0.67
CA ASN A 227 10.07 -3.80 0.43
C ASN A 227 10.80 -3.67 1.78
N THR A 228 10.06 -3.58 2.88
CA THR A 228 10.64 -3.61 4.23
C THR A 228 11.40 -4.93 4.45
N GLY A 229 12.71 -4.86 4.61
CA GLY A 229 13.57 -5.99 4.94
C GLY A 229 13.76 -6.14 6.45
N GLU A 230 14.03 -5.02 7.12
CA GLU A 230 14.15 -4.93 8.57
C GLU A 230 13.24 -3.83 9.08
N ALA A 231 12.69 -4.01 10.27
CA ALA A 231 11.82 -3.04 10.92
C ALA A 231 12.02 -3.11 12.44
N LYS A 232 11.98 -1.94 13.08
CA LYS A 232 11.96 -1.80 14.53
C LYS A 232 10.79 -0.92 14.92
N THR A 233 10.00 -1.34 15.90
CA THR A 233 8.95 -0.48 16.47
C THR A 233 9.59 0.69 17.19
N VAL A 234 9.08 1.87 16.94
CA VAL A 234 9.57 3.11 17.58
C VAL A 234 8.41 4.05 17.89
N THR A 235 8.64 4.96 18.83
CA THR A 235 7.82 6.14 19.04
C THR A 235 8.62 7.35 18.58
N HIS A 236 8.04 8.18 17.71
CA HIS A 236 8.69 9.39 17.21
C HIS A 236 7.68 10.53 17.14
N GLU A 237 7.94 11.61 17.88
CA GLU A 237 6.98 12.70 18.05
C GLU A 237 6.65 13.41 16.73
N ALA A 238 7.66 13.80 15.94
CA ALA A 238 7.43 14.48 14.66
C ALA A 238 6.63 13.61 13.68
N VAL A 239 6.94 12.31 13.58
CA VAL A 239 6.19 11.36 12.73
C VAL A 239 4.76 11.20 13.23
N SER A 240 4.54 11.08 14.54
CA SER A 240 3.21 10.96 15.13
C SER A 240 2.37 12.20 14.88
N LYS A 241 2.93 13.39 15.07
CA LYS A 241 2.25 14.68 14.82
C LYS A 241 1.90 14.86 13.35
N ALA A 242 2.84 14.55 12.45
CA ALA A 242 2.59 14.61 11.01
C ALA A 242 1.48 13.60 10.61
N THR A 243 1.53 12.38 11.16
CA THR A 243 0.49 11.36 10.94
C THR A 243 -0.89 11.86 11.39
N ASP A 244 -1.03 12.42 12.60
CA ASP A 244 -2.31 12.95 13.09
C ASP A 244 -2.86 14.06 12.17
N THR A 245 -2.00 14.99 11.75
CA THR A 245 -2.38 16.06 10.81
C THR A 245 -2.90 15.49 9.48
N ILE A 246 -2.18 14.51 8.90
CA ILE A 246 -2.53 13.86 7.65
C ILE A 246 -3.86 13.11 7.77
N MET A 247 -4.02 12.31 8.84
CA MET A 247 -5.24 11.51 9.04
C MET A 247 -6.48 12.38 9.24
N ARG A 248 -6.35 13.51 9.93
CA ARG A 248 -7.46 14.47 10.12
C ARG A 248 -7.81 15.23 8.86
N TYR A 249 -6.84 15.56 8.03
CA TYR A 249 -7.05 16.31 6.80
C TYR A 249 -7.65 15.43 5.69
N TYR A 250 -6.99 14.33 5.34
CA TYR A 250 -7.43 13.46 4.24
C TYR A 250 -8.57 12.51 4.63
N LYS A 251 -8.81 12.30 5.92
CA LYS A 251 -9.89 11.42 6.43
C LYS A 251 -9.93 10.07 5.72
N PRO A 252 -8.82 9.33 5.68
CA PRO A 252 -8.76 8.06 4.98
C PRO A 252 -9.72 7.04 5.58
N LEU A 253 -10.13 6.06 4.75
CA LEU A 253 -11.01 4.96 5.12
C LEU A 253 -10.25 3.63 5.03
N GLY A 254 -10.21 2.88 6.12
CA GLY A 254 -9.50 1.60 6.18
C GLY A 254 -7.98 1.72 6.26
N PRO A 255 -7.25 0.67 5.85
CA PRO A 255 -5.80 0.60 5.93
C PRO A 255 -5.14 1.72 5.13
N THR A 256 -4.25 2.44 5.78
CA THR A 256 -3.50 3.53 5.14
C THR A 256 -2.06 3.49 5.62
N ASN A 257 -1.14 3.47 4.67
CA ASN A 257 0.29 3.42 4.94
C ASN A 257 0.94 4.76 4.59
N LEU A 258 1.59 5.38 5.57
CA LEU A 258 2.37 6.60 5.38
C LEU A 258 3.85 6.23 5.41
N GLN A 259 4.65 6.91 4.58
CA GLN A 259 6.09 6.73 4.57
C GLN A 259 6.77 8.07 4.78
N PHE A 260 7.74 8.11 5.70
CA PHE A 260 8.46 9.33 6.04
C PHE A 260 9.97 9.10 5.99
N ARG A 261 10.70 10.18 5.75
CA ARG A 261 12.12 10.30 6.14
C ARG A 261 12.30 11.46 7.09
N LEU A 262 13.19 11.28 8.04
CA LEU A 262 13.59 12.35 8.95
C LEU A 262 14.84 13.04 8.42
N GLU A 263 14.84 14.37 8.52
CA GLU A 263 16.04 15.19 8.35
C GLU A 263 16.04 16.21 9.49
N CYS A 264 17.03 16.14 10.35
CA CYS A 264 17.04 16.84 11.64
C CYS A 264 15.81 16.45 12.48
N GLU A 265 14.96 17.42 12.82
CA GLU A 265 13.72 17.20 13.61
C GLU A 265 12.46 17.13 12.74
N ASP A 266 12.60 17.26 11.42
CA ASP A 266 11.48 17.35 10.49
C ASP A 266 11.14 15.98 9.90
N ALA A 267 9.84 15.64 9.91
CA ALA A 267 9.30 14.44 9.25
C ALA A 267 8.77 14.79 7.86
N TYR A 268 9.53 14.42 6.85
CA TYR A 268 9.16 14.61 5.45
C TYR A 268 8.36 13.41 4.94
N LEU A 269 7.14 13.65 4.49
CA LEU A 269 6.33 12.61 3.88
C LEU A 269 6.85 12.26 2.49
N LEU A 270 7.14 10.98 2.27
CA LEU A 270 7.54 10.44 0.97
C LEU A 270 6.34 10.09 0.11
N GLU A 271 5.34 9.41 0.69
CA GLU A 271 4.11 9.00 0.03
C GLU A 271 3.02 8.58 1.02
N ILE A 272 1.77 8.65 0.57
CA ILE A 272 0.61 7.99 1.17
C ILE A 272 0.20 6.84 0.25
N ASN A 273 0.11 5.64 0.81
CA ASN A 273 -0.49 4.50 0.14
C ASN A 273 -1.87 4.24 0.78
N PRO A 274 -2.99 4.55 0.10
CA PRO A 274 -4.34 4.39 0.65
C PRO A 274 -4.79 2.93 0.63
N ARG A 275 -3.93 2.05 1.12
CA ARG A 275 -4.07 0.59 1.10
C ARG A 275 -3.12 -0.08 2.08
N PHE A 276 -3.22 -1.40 2.16
CA PHE A 276 -2.22 -2.24 2.82
C PHE A 276 -0.81 -2.01 2.24
N SER A 277 0.18 -2.18 3.09
CA SER A 277 1.57 -2.17 2.67
C SER A 277 2.20 -3.56 2.72
N SER A 278 3.40 -3.69 2.15
CA SER A 278 4.20 -4.90 2.27
C SER A 278 4.55 -5.26 3.73
N SER A 279 4.34 -4.33 4.67
CA SER A 279 4.58 -4.54 6.11
C SER A 279 3.37 -5.12 6.86
N CYS A 280 2.25 -5.39 6.20
CA CYS A 280 1.01 -5.86 6.83
C CYS A 280 1.25 -7.05 7.79
N SER A 281 1.87 -8.14 7.31
CA SER A 281 2.16 -9.31 8.16
C SER A 281 3.10 -9.01 9.34
N LEU A 282 4.05 -8.09 9.14
CA LEU A 282 4.91 -7.65 10.25
C LEU A 282 4.10 -6.88 11.29
N ARG A 283 3.23 -5.96 10.86
CA ARG A 283 2.36 -5.19 11.75
C ARG A 283 1.45 -6.10 12.57
N THR A 284 0.88 -7.12 11.94
CA THR A 284 0.06 -8.14 12.61
C THR A 284 0.84 -8.83 13.73
N ALA A 285 2.10 -9.18 13.52
CA ALA A 285 2.95 -9.80 14.54
C ALA A 285 3.19 -8.87 15.76
N PHE A 286 3.15 -7.54 15.55
CA PHE A 286 3.25 -6.54 16.61
C PHE A 286 1.89 -6.11 17.18
N GLY A 287 0.80 -6.80 16.84
CA GLY A 287 -0.55 -6.56 17.38
C GLY A 287 -1.41 -5.61 16.55
N PHE A 288 -0.91 -5.09 15.43
CA PHE A 288 -1.66 -4.20 14.54
C PHE A 288 -2.17 -4.96 13.31
N ASN A 289 -3.30 -5.67 13.46
CA ASN A 289 -3.87 -6.51 12.40
C ASN A 289 -4.89 -5.73 11.56
N GLU A 290 -4.41 -5.01 10.54
CA GLU A 290 -5.23 -4.22 9.61
C GLU A 290 -6.27 -5.08 8.89
N ALA A 291 -5.98 -6.35 8.64
CA ALA A 291 -6.89 -7.25 7.92
C ALA A 291 -8.08 -7.66 8.79
N GLU A 292 -7.88 -7.98 10.07
CA GLU A 292 -8.99 -8.19 11.02
C GLU A 292 -9.80 -6.92 11.23
N MET A 293 -9.15 -5.75 11.27
CA MET A 293 -9.84 -4.46 11.35
C MET A 293 -10.77 -4.26 10.15
N CYS A 294 -10.39 -4.70 8.94
CA CYS A 294 -11.27 -4.68 7.78
C CYS A 294 -12.50 -5.57 7.97
N VAL A 295 -12.34 -6.77 8.49
CA VAL A 295 -13.48 -7.67 8.79
C VAL A 295 -14.43 -7.02 9.79
N ASP A 296 -13.91 -6.48 10.88
CA ASP A 296 -14.73 -5.83 11.88
C ASP A 296 -15.45 -4.58 11.32
N PHE A 297 -14.75 -3.77 10.56
CA PHE A 297 -15.30 -2.50 10.06
C PHE A 297 -16.26 -2.69 8.88
N TYR A 298 -15.84 -3.41 7.84
CA TYR A 298 -16.62 -3.51 6.60
C TYR A 298 -17.75 -4.55 6.68
N LEU A 299 -17.52 -5.70 7.36
CA LEU A 299 -18.54 -6.75 7.49
C LEU A 299 -19.37 -6.59 8.76
N ASN A 300 -18.73 -6.42 9.92
CA ASN A 300 -19.42 -6.40 11.19
C ASN A 300 -19.97 -5.01 11.54
N ARG A 301 -19.69 -3.98 10.71
CA ARG A 301 -20.10 -2.57 10.93
C ARG A 301 -19.69 -2.05 12.31
N ARG A 302 -18.57 -2.53 12.81
CA ARG A 302 -18.02 -2.19 14.13
C ARG A 302 -16.68 -1.50 13.98
N ARG A 303 -16.50 -0.34 14.63
CA ARG A 303 -15.17 0.26 14.75
C ARG A 303 -14.29 -0.64 15.60
N PRO A 304 -13.16 -1.11 15.07
CA PRO A 304 -12.19 -1.85 15.88
C PRO A 304 -11.65 -0.98 17.02
N ALA A 305 -11.24 -1.61 18.11
CA ALA A 305 -10.58 -0.90 19.22
C ALA A 305 -9.08 -0.70 18.94
N GLN A 306 -8.48 0.29 19.62
CA GLN A 306 -7.02 0.44 19.60
C GLN A 306 -6.36 -0.85 20.11
N PRO A 307 -5.45 -1.46 19.33
CA PRO A 307 -4.79 -2.68 19.75
C PRO A 307 -3.70 -2.41 20.78
N VAL A 308 -3.35 -3.46 21.53
CA VAL A 308 -2.14 -3.45 22.36
C VAL A 308 -0.95 -3.75 21.48
N LEU A 309 -0.13 -2.74 21.24
CA LEU A 309 1.07 -2.88 20.41
C LEU A 309 2.21 -3.52 21.20
N ARG A 310 3.03 -4.30 20.51
CA ARG A 310 4.24 -4.91 21.04
C ARG A 310 5.46 -4.18 20.50
N GLU A 311 6.50 -4.06 21.32
CA GLU A 311 7.78 -3.52 20.88
C GLU A 311 8.70 -4.65 20.41
N GLY A 312 9.57 -4.36 19.43
CA GLY A 312 10.56 -5.32 18.98
C GLY A 312 11.16 -5.00 17.63
N ILE A 313 11.85 -6.01 17.09
CA ILE A 313 12.54 -5.96 15.80
C ILE A 313 12.01 -7.10 14.94
N ALA A 314 11.77 -6.83 13.68
CA ALA A 314 11.44 -7.81 12.66
C ALA A 314 12.47 -7.78 11.53
N GLN A 315 12.82 -8.96 11.03
CA GLN A 315 13.65 -9.13 9.86
C GLN A 315 13.00 -10.15 8.93
N ARG A 316 12.89 -9.82 7.65
CA ARG A 316 12.43 -10.78 6.64
C ARG A 316 13.57 -11.70 6.27
N HIS A 317 13.23 -12.96 6.08
CA HIS A 317 14.13 -13.97 5.53
C HIS A 317 13.46 -14.70 4.38
N ASN A 318 14.27 -15.28 3.51
CA ASN A 318 13.78 -16.14 2.45
C ASN A 318 13.59 -17.56 2.99
N ALA A 319 12.51 -18.21 2.55
CA ALA A 319 12.24 -19.63 2.84
C ALA A 319 11.74 -20.31 1.57
N ASP A 320 12.22 -21.53 1.32
CA ASP A 320 11.78 -22.30 0.18
C ASP A 320 10.44 -23.00 0.46
N ARG A 321 9.60 -23.08 -0.57
CA ARG A 321 8.40 -23.93 -0.59
C ARG A 321 8.56 -24.96 -1.68
N ILE A 322 8.53 -26.22 -1.30
CA ILE A 322 8.79 -27.34 -2.20
C ILE A 322 7.53 -28.21 -2.27
N ARG A 323 7.07 -28.50 -3.47
CA ARG A 323 6.06 -29.51 -3.75
C ARG A 323 6.71 -30.59 -4.61
N TYR A 324 6.74 -31.81 -4.12
CA TYR A 324 7.26 -32.95 -4.88
C TYR A 324 6.23 -33.40 -5.92
N ALA A 325 6.72 -33.85 -7.07
CA ALA A 325 5.87 -34.46 -8.08
C ALA A 325 5.22 -35.72 -7.51
N GLY A 326 3.92 -35.80 -7.63
CA GLY A 326 3.09 -36.97 -7.30
C GLY A 326 2.33 -37.44 -8.54
N PRO A 327 1.55 -38.53 -8.45
CA PRO A 327 0.78 -39.04 -9.58
C PRO A 327 -0.27 -38.04 -10.12
N ASP A 328 -0.56 -36.97 -9.36
CA ASP A 328 -1.58 -35.96 -9.68
C ASP A 328 -0.99 -34.57 -10.04
N LEU A 329 0.29 -34.49 -10.41
CA LEU A 329 0.99 -33.27 -10.85
C LEU A 329 1.22 -33.29 -12.35
#